data_02e39d5e4f870dd7dca88ae962ad1eea
#
_entry.id   02e39d5e4f870dd7dca88ae962ad1eea
#
_cell.length_a   1.000
_cell.length_b   1.000
_cell.length_c   1.000
_cell.angle_alpha   90.00
_cell.angle_beta   90.00
_cell.angle_gamma   90.00
#
_symmetry.space_group_name_H-M   'P 1'
#
loop_
_entity.id
_entity.type
_entity.pdbx_description
1 polymer ?
#
loop_
_entity_poly.entity_id
_entity_poly.type
_entity_poly.pdbx_seq_one_letter_code
_entity_poly.pdbx_strand_id
1 'polypeptide(L)'
;MAIHVVFVHGLFMTGIESLPLRRHLARELDAVTHVFPYMATLEPIEDVAARLAQRLTGLAEAARGGNEPTVHLVGHSLGGLIVLRALELVDPGHVTPADHPMPPGRAVSPAHRAVLLGSPVAGSTAAARLSRHPLLRRALGRSEAALIPAGPAATSAGSNEIGVIAGDHAVGLGRFFAQFSEPNDGTVAVRETALDAATDRIVLPVSHTGMLLSRAVARETAHFLRYGCFSLRASS
;
A
#
# COMPACT_ATOMS: atom_id res chain seq x y z
N MET A 1 6.39 16.33 17.77
CA MET A 1 6.46 14.89 17.41
C MET A 1 6.92 14.80 15.96
N ALA A 2 7.93 13.99 15.63
CA ALA A 2 8.33 13.80 14.25
C ALA A 2 7.37 12.83 13.57
N ILE A 3 6.79 13.25 12.44
CA ILE A 3 5.94 12.38 11.61
C ILE A 3 6.83 11.75 10.54
N HIS A 4 6.75 10.44 10.38
CA HIS A 4 7.43 9.70 9.33
C HIS A 4 6.41 9.08 8.38
N VAL A 5 6.60 9.25 7.07
CA VAL A 5 5.79 8.60 6.04
C VAL A 5 6.69 7.68 5.23
N VAL A 6 6.39 6.38 5.25
CA VAL A 6 7.12 5.37 4.47
C VAL A 6 6.30 5.02 3.23
N PHE A 7 6.86 5.29 2.06
CA PHE A 7 6.27 4.96 0.77
C PHE A 7 6.79 3.63 0.26
N VAL A 8 5.87 2.74 -0.14
CA VAL A 8 6.15 1.42 -0.74
C VAL A 8 5.65 1.43 -2.18
N HIS A 9 6.56 1.28 -3.12
CA HIS A 9 6.26 1.40 -4.56
C HIS A 9 5.58 0.16 -5.15
N GLY A 10 5.11 0.26 -6.39
CA GLY A 10 4.49 -0.84 -7.13
C GLY A 10 5.48 -1.70 -7.91
N LEU A 11 4.93 -2.68 -8.64
CA LEU A 11 5.67 -3.52 -9.58
C LEU A 11 6.32 -2.64 -10.67
N PHE A 12 7.53 -2.97 -11.09
CA PHE A 12 8.34 -2.23 -12.09
C PHE A 12 8.65 -0.76 -11.73
N MET A 13 8.56 -0.41 -10.46
CA MET A 13 8.87 0.92 -9.95
C MET A 13 10.09 0.88 -9.03
N THR A 14 10.67 2.05 -8.77
CA THR A 14 11.81 2.24 -7.86
C THR A 14 11.46 3.13 -6.67
N GLY A 15 10.29 3.75 -6.72
CA GLY A 15 9.82 4.73 -5.73
C GLY A 15 10.22 6.17 -6.04
N ILE A 16 11.10 6.41 -7.05
CA ILE A 16 11.47 7.77 -7.45
C ILE A 16 10.26 8.53 -8.03
N GLU A 17 9.36 7.80 -8.68
CA GLU A 17 8.12 8.30 -9.28
C GLU A 17 7.18 8.91 -8.24
N SER A 18 7.31 8.52 -6.99
CA SER A 18 6.53 9.05 -5.87
C SER A 18 7.00 10.41 -5.36
N LEU A 19 8.09 10.95 -5.92
CA LEU A 19 8.70 12.19 -5.41
C LEU A 19 7.71 13.38 -5.34
N PRO A 20 6.82 13.63 -6.32
CA PRO A 20 5.82 14.69 -6.22
C PRO A 20 4.84 14.47 -5.06
N LEU A 21 4.31 13.25 -4.91
CA LEU A 21 3.44 12.86 -3.80
C LEU A 21 4.16 13.06 -2.47
N ARG A 22 5.35 12.49 -2.30
CA ARG A 22 6.11 12.56 -1.05
C ARG A 22 6.48 14.00 -0.66
N ARG A 23 6.83 14.87 -1.64
CA ARG A 23 7.07 16.28 -1.39
C ARG A 23 5.82 17.00 -0.87
N HIS A 24 4.66 16.65 -1.41
CA HIS A 24 3.41 17.19 -0.91
C HIS A 24 3.13 16.75 0.53
N LEU A 25 3.24 15.45 0.80
CA LEU A 25 3.04 14.89 2.15
C LEU A 25 4.02 15.49 3.17
N ALA A 26 5.30 15.66 2.78
CA ALA A 26 6.30 16.27 3.66
C ALA A 26 5.91 17.69 4.09
N ARG A 27 5.36 18.49 3.17
CA ARG A 27 4.91 19.87 3.45
C ARG A 27 3.62 19.90 4.28
N GLU A 28 2.61 19.13 3.87
CA GLU A 28 1.29 19.16 4.50
C GLU A 28 1.30 18.59 5.93
N LEU A 29 2.14 17.59 6.17
CA LEU A 29 2.19 16.89 7.45
C LEU A 29 3.37 17.30 8.33
N ASP A 30 4.26 18.19 7.84
CA ASP A 30 5.57 18.44 8.44
C ASP A 30 6.33 17.13 8.72
N ALA A 31 6.39 16.26 7.71
CA ALA A 31 6.84 14.90 7.85
C ALA A 31 8.16 14.62 7.13
N VAL A 32 8.93 13.70 7.66
CA VAL A 32 10.07 13.08 6.98
C VAL A 32 9.54 11.92 6.13
N THR A 33 9.79 11.96 4.81
CA THR A 33 9.32 10.92 3.91
C THR A 33 10.45 9.98 3.51
N HIS A 34 10.15 8.68 3.49
CA HIS A 34 11.08 7.61 3.14
C HIS A 34 10.53 6.82 1.96
N VAL A 35 11.41 6.29 1.11
CA VAL A 35 11.08 5.21 0.18
C VAL A 35 11.58 3.91 0.79
N PHE A 36 10.74 2.88 0.80
CA PHE A 36 11.14 1.55 1.20
C PHE A 36 11.72 0.82 -0.02
N PRO A 37 13.02 0.48 -0.02
CA PRO A 37 13.66 -0.14 -1.17
C PRO A 37 13.41 -1.65 -1.19
N TYR A 38 12.99 -2.18 -2.34
CA TYR A 38 12.90 -3.61 -2.60
C TYR A 38 12.88 -3.90 -4.10
N MET A 39 13.11 -5.16 -4.49
CA MET A 39 13.13 -5.60 -5.88
C MET A 39 11.90 -6.47 -6.15
N ALA A 40 10.81 -5.85 -6.58
CA ALA A 40 9.48 -6.45 -6.69
C ALA A 40 9.42 -7.81 -7.42
N THR A 41 10.23 -8.01 -8.46
CA THR A 41 10.23 -9.24 -9.27
C THR A 41 11.16 -10.33 -8.73
N LEU A 42 12.10 -9.99 -7.86
CA LEU A 42 13.17 -10.88 -7.40
C LEU A 42 12.96 -11.37 -5.97
N GLU A 43 12.32 -10.55 -5.12
CA GLU A 43 12.15 -10.85 -3.71
C GLU A 43 10.75 -11.42 -3.44
N PRO A 44 10.61 -12.47 -2.60
CA PRO A 44 9.30 -12.89 -2.09
C PRO A 44 8.64 -11.76 -1.32
N ILE A 45 7.33 -11.60 -1.52
CA ILE A 45 6.54 -10.54 -0.84
C ILE A 45 6.60 -10.70 0.68
N GLU A 46 6.62 -11.93 1.19
CA GLU A 46 6.71 -12.23 2.62
C GLU A 46 8.00 -11.68 3.23
N ASP A 47 9.14 -11.89 2.55
CA ASP A 47 10.43 -11.38 3.02
C ASP A 47 10.48 -9.85 2.99
N VAL A 48 9.90 -9.25 1.95
CA VAL A 48 9.79 -7.79 1.81
C VAL A 48 8.91 -7.22 2.92
N ALA A 49 7.75 -7.84 3.20
CA ALA A 49 6.84 -7.43 4.26
C ALA A 49 7.49 -7.57 5.65
N ALA A 50 8.21 -8.65 5.89
CA ALA A 50 8.94 -8.86 7.15
C ALA A 50 10.01 -7.77 7.37
N ARG A 51 10.77 -7.40 6.33
CA ARG A 51 11.74 -6.28 6.42
C ARG A 51 11.04 -4.94 6.64
N LEU A 52 9.88 -4.70 6.01
CA LEU A 52 9.10 -3.49 6.26
C LEU A 52 8.63 -3.47 7.72
N ALA A 53 8.10 -4.57 8.23
CA ALA A 53 7.70 -4.71 9.64
C ALA A 53 8.85 -4.40 10.61
N GLN A 54 10.05 -4.95 10.36
CA GLN A 54 11.26 -4.64 11.13
C GLN A 54 11.63 -3.15 11.05
N ARG A 55 11.53 -2.55 9.87
CA ARG A 55 11.79 -1.12 9.68
C ARG A 55 10.82 -0.24 10.47
N LEU A 56 9.54 -0.59 10.50
CA LEU A 56 8.51 0.12 11.27
C LEU A 56 8.81 0.04 12.77
N THR A 57 9.15 -1.15 13.25
CA THR A 57 9.56 -1.38 14.63
C THR A 57 10.77 -0.52 14.99
N GLY A 58 11.82 -0.50 14.16
CA GLY A 58 13.02 0.31 14.40
C GLY A 58 12.76 1.82 14.42
N LEU A 59 11.88 2.33 13.54
CA LEU A 59 11.49 3.75 13.55
C LEU A 59 10.73 4.11 14.83
N ALA A 60 9.83 3.26 15.29
CA ALA A 60 9.11 3.48 16.54
C ALA A 60 10.03 3.36 17.76
N GLU A 61 11.05 2.49 17.74
CA GLU A 61 12.01 2.33 18.82
C GLU A 61 13.01 3.47 18.95
N ALA A 62 13.48 3.98 17.82
CA ALA A 62 14.42 5.11 17.78
C ALA A 62 13.88 6.37 18.48
N ALA A 63 12.58 6.45 18.70
CA ALA A 63 11.91 7.59 19.30
C ALA A 63 11.57 7.45 20.79
N ARG A 64 11.95 6.38 21.45
CA ARG A 64 11.65 6.13 22.88
C ARG A 64 12.29 7.12 23.86
N GLY A 65 12.81 8.24 23.40
CA GLY A 65 13.40 9.29 24.25
C GLY A 65 12.42 10.37 24.73
N GLY A 66 11.09 10.19 24.61
CA GLY A 66 10.09 11.14 25.16
C GLY A 66 8.96 11.57 24.23
N ASN A 67 9.10 11.43 22.92
CA ASN A 67 8.03 11.66 21.94
C ASN A 67 8.02 10.50 20.94
N GLU A 68 7.06 9.59 21.06
CA GLU A 68 6.90 8.53 20.06
C GLU A 68 6.64 9.14 18.68
N PRO A 69 7.42 8.78 17.62
CA PRO A 69 7.15 9.28 16.30
C PRO A 69 5.87 8.64 15.79
N THR A 70 5.09 9.41 15.12
CA THR A 70 3.96 8.89 14.34
C THR A 70 4.50 8.37 13.01
N VAL A 71 4.37 7.07 12.76
CA VAL A 71 4.75 6.46 11.48
C VAL A 71 3.50 6.18 10.66
N HIS A 72 3.47 6.67 9.43
CA HIS A 72 2.41 6.41 8.47
C HIS A 72 2.95 5.65 7.26
N LEU A 73 2.08 4.93 6.57
CA LEU A 73 2.40 4.15 5.39
C LEU A 73 1.61 4.63 4.17
N VAL A 74 2.25 4.61 3.02
CA VAL A 74 1.57 4.81 1.73
C VAL A 74 2.05 3.73 0.78
N GLY A 75 1.15 2.85 0.36
CA GLY A 75 1.44 1.77 -0.58
C GLY A 75 0.79 2.01 -1.94
N HIS A 76 1.56 1.97 -3.03
CA HIS A 76 1.03 2.07 -4.38
C HIS A 76 1.01 0.69 -5.05
N SER A 77 -0.14 0.30 -5.63
CA SER A 77 -0.27 -0.95 -6.38
C SER A 77 0.17 -2.17 -5.52
N LEU A 78 1.13 -2.97 -5.97
CA LEU A 78 1.75 -4.06 -5.21
C LEU A 78 2.26 -3.61 -3.84
N GLY A 79 2.75 -2.38 -3.73
CA GLY A 79 3.24 -1.82 -2.46
C GLY A 79 2.17 -1.78 -1.37
N GLY A 80 0.89 -1.65 -1.73
CA GLY A 80 -0.20 -1.72 -0.76
C GLY A 80 -0.41 -3.13 -0.19
N LEU A 81 -0.21 -4.18 -0.98
CA LEU A 81 -0.26 -5.56 -0.50
C LEU A 81 0.87 -5.84 0.50
N ILE A 82 2.08 -5.31 0.20
CA ILE A 82 3.22 -5.39 1.11
C ILE A 82 2.95 -4.65 2.42
N VAL A 83 2.33 -3.46 2.34
CA VAL A 83 1.93 -2.68 3.52
C VAL A 83 0.96 -3.48 4.38
N LEU A 84 -0.11 -4.03 3.82
CA LEU A 84 -1.08 -4.84 4.55
C LEU A 84 -0.40 -6.02 5.22
N ARG A 85 0.43 -6.75 4.49
CA ARG A 85 1.14 -7.91 5.04
C ARG A 85 2.11 -7.52 6.16
N ALA A 86 2.79 -6.40 6.04
CA ALA A 86 3.67 -5.90 7.11
C ALA A 86 2.89 -5.47 8.36
N LEU A 87 1.70 -4.86 8.19
CA LEU A 87 0.82 -4.49 9.30
C LEU A 87 0.31 -5.73 10.05
N GLU A 88 -0.05 -6.79 9.33
CA GLU A 88 -0.42 -8.08 9.94
C GLU A 88 0.72 -8.63 10.81
N LEU A 89 1.97 -8.57 10.33
CA LEU A 89 3.15 -9.07 11.06
C LEU A 89 3.49 -8.27 12.32
N VAL A 90 3.10 -6.99 12.39
CA VAL A 90 3.33 -6.14 13.58
C VAL A 90 2.12 -6.04 14.50
N ASP A 91 0.98 -6.61 14.11
CA ASP A 91 -0.21 -6.65 14.96
C ASP A 91 0.02 -7.58 16.17
N PRO A 92 -0.15 -7.09 17.41
CA PRO A 92 0.03 -7.90 18.60
C PRO A 92 -0.94 -9.09 18.71
N GLY A 93 -2.08 -9.02 18.00
CA GLY A 93 -3.06 -10.12 17.92
C GLY A 93 -2.74 -11.19 16.87
N HIS A 94 -1.73 -10.96 16.04
CA HIS A 94 -1.36 -11.91 15.00
C HIS A 94 -0.48 -13.03 15.58
N VAL A 95 -0.92 -14.28 15.40
CA VAL A 95 -0.11 -15.47 15.73
C VAL A 95 0.95 -15.62 14.62
N THR A 96 2.17 -15.18 14.91
CA THR A 96 3.29 -15.41 13.99
C THR A 96 3.63 -16.90 13.91
N PRO A 97 3.96 -17.45 12.73
CA PRO A 97 4.56 -18.76 12.62
C PRO A 97 5.81 -18.86 13.51
N ALA A 98 6.05 -20.04 14.07
CA ALA A 98 7.14 -20.30 15.05
C ALA A 98 8.55 -19.87 14.58
N ASP A 99 8.72 -19.73 13.27
CA ASP A 99 10.01 -19.39 12.64
C ASP A 99 10.38 -17.89 12.71
N HIS A 100 9.42 -17.02 13.12
CA HIS A 100 9.66 -15.58 13.25
C HIS A 100 9.04 -15.05 14.53
N PRO A 101 9.59 -15.39 15.72
CA PRO A 101 9.04 -14.95 16.99
C PRO A 101 9.17 -13.42 17.15
N MET A 102 8.05 -12.77 17.40
CA MET A 102 8.04 -11.36 17.80
C MET A 102 8.60 -11.18 19.21
N PRO A 103 9.37 -10.11 19.47
CA PRO A 103 9.84 -9.83 20.82
C PRO A 103 8.66 -9.60 21.78
N PRO A 104 8.68 -10.16 22.99
CA PRO A 104 7.61 -10.02 23.96
C PRO A 104 7.48 -8.58 24.47
N GLY A 105 6.26 -8.12 24.69
CA GLY A 105 5.96 -6.88 25.41
C GLY A 105 5.42 -5.70 24.59
N ARG A 106 4.93 -5.89 23.37
CA ARG A 106 4.45 -4.78 22.55
C ARG A 106 2.94 -4.86 22.28
N ALA A 107 2.20 -3.91 22.85
CA ALA A 107 0.74 -3.81 22.75
C ALA A 107 0.22 -2.81 21.70
N VAL A 108 1.11 -2.11 20.94
CA VAL A 108 0.70 -1.04 20.01
C VAL A 108 1.38 -1.23 18.67
N SER A 109 0.61 -1.12 17.57
CA SER A 109 1.16 -1.13 16.21
C SER A 109 2.17 0.02 16.04
N PRO A 110 3.35 -0.22 15.45
CA PRO A 110 4.35 0.80 15.16
C PRO A 110 3.92 1.77 14.05
N ALA A 111 2.87 1.43 13.30
CA ALA A 111 2.27 2.30 12.29
C ALA A 111 0.91 2.80 12.77
N HIS A 112 0.60 4.05 12.49
CA HIS A 112 -0.65 4.69 12.94
C HIS A 112 -1.74 4.61 11.87
N ARG A 113 -1.43 5.01 10.63
CA ARG A 113 -2.35 5.00 9.48
C ARG A 113 -1.67 4.53 8.22
N ALA A 114 -2.45 3.92 7.32
CA ALA A 114 -1.99 3.55 5.99
C ALA A 114 -2.94 4.03 4.90
N VAL A 115 -2.40 4.44 3.75
CA VAL A 115 -3.20 4.73 2.54
C VAL A 115 -2.74 3.84 1.40
N LEU A 116 -3.69 3.13 0.79
CA LEU A 116 -3.46 2.24 -0.34
C LEU A 116 -3.92 2.93 -1.62
N LEU A 117 -3.02 3.10 -2.57
CA LEU A 117 -3.24 3.79 -3.84
C LEU A 117 -3.33 2.76 -4.97
N GLY A 118 -4.52 2.51 -5.51
CA GLY A 118 -4.73 1.58 -6.62
C GLY A 118 -4.21 0.16 -6.35
N SER A 119 -4.30 -0.31 -5.10
CA SER A 119 -3.77 -1.63 -4.71
C SER A 119 -4.81 -2.72 -4.94
N PRO A 120 -4.49 -3.79 -5.68
CA PRO A 120 -5.44 -4.85 -6.03
C PRO A 120 -5.60 -5.86 -4.88
N VAL A 121 -6.19 -5.41 -3.77
CA VAL A 121 -6.35 -6.20 -2.52
C VAL A 121 -7.24 -7.43 -2.73
N ALA A 122 -8.27 -7.31 -3.57
CA ALA A 122 -9.16 -8.42 -3.93
C ALA A 122 -8.63 -9.27 -5.11
N GLY A 123 -7.35 -9.11 -5.47
CA GLY A 123 -6.71 -9.80 -6.60
C GLY A 123 -6.64 -8.94 -7.86
N SER A 124 -5.74 -9.29 -8.77
CA SER A 124 -5.45 -8.55 -10.00
C SER A 124 -5.83 -9.33 -11.26
N THR A 125 -6.87 -8.90 -11.95
CA THR A 125 -7.24 -9.44 -13.27
C THR A 125 -6.13 -9.24 -14.30
N ALA A 126 -5.42 -8.11 -14.25
CA ALA A 126 -4.30 -7.83 -15.13
C ALA A 126 -3.15 -8.83 -14.91
N ALA A 127 -2.77 -9.09 -13.65
CA ALA A 127 -1.75 -10.09 -13.32
C ALA A 127 -2.19 -11.51 -13.71
N ALA A 128 -3.45 -11.87 -13.47
CA ALA A 128 -4.01 -13.17 -13.87
C ALA A 128 -4.00 -13.39 -15.39
N ARG A 129 -4.16 -12.35 -16.19
CA ARG A 129 -4.03 -12.44 -17.66
C ARG A 129 -2.57 -12.56 -18.09
N LEU A 130 -1.68 -11.76 -17.51
CA LEU A 130 -0.23 -11.83 -17.78
C LEU A 130 0.34 -13.22 -17.45
N SER A 131 -0.11 -13.85 -16.38
CA SER A 131 0.38 -15.17 -15.96
C SER A 131 0.03 -16.30 -16.93
N ARG A 132 -0.98 -16.12 -17.79
CA ARG A 132 -1.34 -17.09 -18.84
C ARG A 132 -0.32 -17.18 -19.97
N HIS A 133 0.55 -16.18 -20.12
CA HIS A 133 1.62 -16.14 -21.12
C HIS A 133 2.96 -16.42 -20.47
N PRO A 134 3.68 -17.51 -20.82
CA PRO A 134 4.90 -17.93 -20.12
C PRO A 134 5.99 -16.85 -20.03
N LEU A 135 6.14 -16.04 -21.10
CA LEU A 135 7.13 -14.94 -21.11
C LEU A 135 6.70 -13.78 -20.20
N LEU A 136 5.40 -13.42 -20.18
CA LEU A 136 4.87 -12.33 -19.37
C LEU A 136 4.77 -12.73 -17.90
N ARG A 137 4.49 -13.99 -17.62
CA ARG A 137 4.55 -14.56 -16.28
C ARG A 137 5.92 -14.38 -15.64
N ARG A 138 7.01 -14.55 -16.41
CA ARG A 138 8.38 -14.29 -15.93
C ARG A 138 8.56 -12.83 -15.49
N ALA A 139 7.87 -11.89 -16.13
CA ALA A 139 7.94 -10.49 -15.74
C ALA A 139 7.27 -10.18 -14.39
N LEU A 140 6.26 -10.96 -13.97
CA LEU A 140 5.68 -10.87 -12.63
C LEU A 140 6.66 -11.38 -11.56
N GLY A 141 7.50 -12.36 -11.91
CA GLY A 141 8.48 -12.92 -11.01
C GLY A 141 7.84 -13.47 -9.73
N ARG A 142 8.44 -13.19 -8.59
CA ARG A 142 7.96 -13.64 -7.28
C ARG A 142 6.72 -12.90 -6.77
N SER A 143 6.33 -11.79 -7.40
CA SER A 143 5.12 -11.04 -7.07
C SER A 143 3.83 -11.70 -7.56
N GLU A 144 3.90 -12.70 -8.45
CA GLU A 144 2.74 -13.39 -9.02
C GLU A 144 1.80 -13.92 -7.92
N ALA A 145 2.35 -14.60 -6.92
CA ALA A 145 1.59 -15.22 -5.85
C ALA A 145 0.76 -14.22 -5.02
N ALA A 146 1.26 -12.99 -4.84
CA ALA A 146 0.55 -11.95 -4.11
C ALA A 146 -0.51 -11.23 -4.96
N LEU A 147 -0.27 -11.12 -6.26
CA LEU A 147 -1.20 -10.45 -7.18
C LEU A 147 -2.34 -11.36 -7.63
N ILE A 148 -2.15 -12.69 -7.56
CA ILE A 148 -3.13 -13.71 -7.94
C ILE A 148 -3.37 -14.61 -6.72
N PRO A 149 -4.04 -14.14 -5.68
CA PRO A 149 -4.30 -14.94 -4.50
C PRO A 149 -5.18 -16.16 -4.82
N ALA A 150 -4.88 -17.29 -4.20
CA ALA A 150 -5.65 -18.53 -4.35
C ALA A 150 -6.99 -18.51 -3.58
N GLY A 151 -7.31 -17.42 -2.88
CA GLY A 151 -8.52 -17.25 -2.08
C GLY A 151 -8.74 -15.79 -1.67
N PRO A 152 -9.83 -15.52 -0.93
CA PRO A 152 -10.06 -14.16 -0.43
C PRO A 152 -8.85 -13.72 0.40
N ALA A 153 -8.33 -12.54 0.10
CA ALA A 153 -7.27 -11.95 0.89
C ALA A 153 -7.79 -11.78 2.32
N ALA A 154 -7.29 -12.60 3.24
CA ALA A 154 -7.53 -12.38 4.67
C ALA A 154 -6.72 -11.15 5.05
N THR A 155 -7.36 -10.00 5.02
CA THR A 155 -6.74 -8.74 5.38
C THR A 155 -7.36 -8.28 6.68
N SER A 156 -6.77 -8.71 7.78
CA SER A 156 -6.97 -8.06 9.05
C SER A 156 -6.16 -6.76 9.01
N ALA A 157 -6.83 -5.64 9.16
CA ALA A 157 -6.15 -4.35 9.34
C ALA A 157 -5.55 -4.22 10.74
N GLY A 158 -5.79 -5.19 11.61
CA GLY A 158 -5.48 -5.06 13.04
C GLY A 158 -6.16 -3.81 13.62
N SER A 159 -5.44 -3.07 14.46
CA SER A 159 -5.89 -1.80 15.03
C SER A 159 -5.58 -0.57 14.15
N ASN A 160 -5.08 -0.77 12.92
CA ASN A 160 -4.65 0.34 12.06
C ASN A 160 -5.82 0.92 11.25
N GLU A 161 -5.86 2.23 11.12
CA GLU A 161 -6.79 2.91 10.20
C GLU A 161 -6.24 2.86 8.77
N ILE A 162 -7.01 2.29 7.84
CA ILE A 162 -6.61 2.12 6.44
C ILE A 162 -7.54 2.89 5.51
N GLY A 163 -6.97 3.81 4.74
CA GLY A 163 -7.65 4.50 3.65
C GLY A 163 -7.36 3.84 2.30
N VAL A 164 -8.36 3.75 1.44
CA VAL A 164 -8.21 3.23 0.08
C VAL A 164 -8.58 4.30 -0.94
N ILE A 165 -7.66 4.61 -1.85
CA ILE A 165 -7.91 5.45 -3.01
C ILE A 165 -7.87 4.59 -4.26
N ALA A 166 -9.01 4.46 -4.95
CA ALA A 166 -9.12 3.84 -6.27
C ALA A 166 -9.11 4.90 -7.37
N GLY A 167 -8.68 4.53 -8.57
CA GLY A 167 -8.81 5.34 -9.77
C GLY A 167 -9.83 4.76 -10.75
N ASP A 168 -10.52 5.62 -11.49
CA ASP A 168 -11.48 5.22 -12.52
C ASP A 168 -11.15 5.76 -13.91
N HIS A 169 -10.00 6.39 -14.08
CA HIS A 169 -9.58 6.94 -15.37
C HIS A 169 -8.62 5.99 -16.10
N ALA A 170 -9.16 5.20 -17.00
CA ALA A 170 -8.45 4.16 -17.74
C ALA A 170 -7.50 4.73 -18.81
N VAL A 171 -6.36 5.29 -18.40
CA VAL A 171 -5.29 5.77 -19.29
C VAL A 171 -3.98 5.05 -18.98
N GLY A 172 -3.26 4.62 -20.01
CA GLY A 172 -1.93 4.03 -19.86
C GLY A 172 -1.77 2.67 -20.54
N LEU A 173 -0.58 2.09 -20.42
CA LEU A 173 -0.20 0.81 -21.01
C LEU A 173 -1.01 -0.39 -20.50
N GLY A 174 -1.59 -0.29 -19.30
CA GLY A 174 -2.42 -1.35 -18.71
C GLY A 174 -3.64 -1.73 -19.57
N ARG A 175 -4.16 -0.80 -20.42
CA ARG A 175 -5.24 -1.07 -21.38
C ARG A 175 -4.93 -2.21 -22.36
N PHE A 176 -3.65 -2.46 -22.65
CA PHE A 176 -3.24 -3.56 -23.53
C PHE A 176 -3.27 -4.92 -22.82
N PHE A 177 -3.20 -4.93 -21.50
CA PHE A 177 -3.13 -6.15 -20.70
C PHE A 177 -4.44 -6.51 -20.00
N ALA A 178 -5.32 -5.53 -19.78
CA ALA A 178 -6.62 -5.77 -19.16
C ALA A 178 -7.71 -4.96 -19.86
N GLN A 179 -8.61 -5.66 -20.57
CA GLN A 179 -9.88 -5.07 -21.02
C GLN A 179 -10.85 -5.17 -19.86
N PHE A 180 -11.00 -4.09 -19.12
CA PHE A 180 -12.01 -3.99 -18.08
C PHE A 180 -13.34 -3.51 -18.70
N SER A 181 -14.45 -4.17 -18.33
CA SER A 181 -15.82 -3.73 -18.64
C SER A 181 -16.39 -2.83 -17.52
N GLU A 182 -15.60 -2.49 -16.55
CA GLU A 182 -15.96 -1.77 -15.34
C GLU A 182 -15.00 -0.60 -15.07
N PRO A 183 -15.33 0.34 -14.16
CA PRO A 183 -14.44 1.44 -13.79
C PRO A 183 -13.08 0.92 -13.33
N ASN A 184 -12.01 1.51 -13.89
CA ASN A 184 -10.63 1.10 -13.63
C ASN A 184 -9.65 2.24 -13.90
N ASP A 185 -8.46 2.15 -13.34
CA ASP A 185 -7.39 3.13 -13.51
C ASP A 185 -6.44 2.84 -14.69
N GLY A 186 -6.78 1.86 -15.51
CA GLY A 186 -5.97 1.34 -16.62
C GLY A 186 -5.14 0.11 -16.25
N THR A 187 -5.04 -0.27 -14.98
CA THR A 187 -4.28 -1.43 -14.50
C THR A 187 -5.06 -2.25 -13.48
N VAL A 188 -5.80 -1.59 -12.60
CA VAL A 188 -6.58 -2.19 -11.51
C VAL A 188 -8.02 -1.70 -11.60
N ALA A 189 -8.99 -2.59 -11.50
CA ALA A 189 -10.39 -2.23 -11.43
C ALA A 189 -10.75 -1.69 -10.03
N VAL A 190 -11.72 -0.77 -9.98
CA VAL A 190 -12.19 -0.20 -8.71
C VAL A 190 -12.59 -1.29 -7.72
N ARG A 191 -13.27 -2.35 -8.17
CA ARG A 191 -13.64 -3.49 -7.30
C ARG A 191 -12.43 -4.27 -6.76
N GLU A 192 -11.34 -4.34 -7.52
CA GLU A 192 -10.12 -5.04 -7.10
C GLU A 192 -9.41 -4.34 -5.94
N THR A 193 -9.72 -3.06 -5.70
CA THR A 193 -9.20 -2.30 -4.55
C THR A 193 -10.09 -2.45 -3.29
N ALA A 194 -11.16 -3.25 -3.34
CA ALA A 194 -12.06 -3.42 -2.21
C ALA A 194 -11.35 -4.10 -1.04
N LEU A 195 -11.41 -3.48 0.13
CA LEU A 195 -10.88 -3.95 1.39
C LEU A 195 -11.96 -3.77 2.45
N ASP A 196 -12.50 -4.88 2.99
CA ASP A 196 -13.58 -4.84 3.98
C ASP A 196 -13.14 -4.15 5.28
N ALA A 197 -11.85 -4.27 5.63
CA ALA A 197 -11.25 -3.64 6.79
C ALA A 197 -10.85 -2.18 6.56
N ALA A 198 -11.16 -1.56 5.40
CA ALA A 198 -10.86 -0.16 5.16
C ALA A 198 -11.69 0.75 6.06
N THR A 199 -11.02 1.71 6.71
CA THR A 199 -11.67 2.75 7.51
C THR A 199 -12.45 3.72 6.63
N ASP A 200 -11.89 4.05 5.46
CA ASP A 200 -12.53 4.95 4.49
C ASP A 200 -12.05 4.64 3.08
N ARG A 201 -12.88 4.95 2.07
CA ARG A 201 -12.60 4.67 0.67
C ARG A 201 -13.15 5.77 -0.24
N ILE A 202 -12.32 6.19 -1.21
CA ILE A 202 -12.75 7.11 -2.27
C ILE A 202 -12.30 6.61 -3.66
N VAL A 203 -13.02 7.08 -4.68
CA VAL A 203 -12.65 6.89 -6.09
C VAL A 203 -12.36 8.26 -6.69
N LEU A 204 -11.23 8.39 -7.39
CA LEU A 204 -10.81 9.64 -8.02
C LEU A 204 -10.61 9.44 -9.53
N PRO A 205 -10.85 10.48 -10.35
CA PRO A 205 -10.64 10.41 -11.80
C PRO A 205 -9.15 10.50 -12.16
N VAL A 206 -8.42 9.44 -11.80
CA VAL A 206 -6.97 9.33 -12.00
C VAL A 206 -6.59 7.97 -12.57
N SER A 207 -5.52 7.93 -13.36
CA SER A 207 -4.95 6.68 -13.85
C SER A 207 -3.97 6.10 -12.85
N HIS A 208 -3.62 4.81 -13.01
CA HIS A 208 -2.78 4.06 -12.09
C HIS A 208 -1.47 4.76 -11.70
N THR A 209 -0.65 5.11 -12.69
CA THR A 209 0.60 5.85 -12.44
C THR A 209 0.32 7.34 -12.16
N GLY A 210 -0.76 7.88 -12.73
CA GLY A 210 -1.18 9.26 -12.52
C GLY A 210 -1.51 9.60 -11.07
N MET A 211 -1.86 8.60 -10.26
CA MET A 211 -2.06 8.77 -8.81
C MET A 211 -0.86 9.42 -8.13
N LEU A 212 0.36 9.04 -8.51
CA LEU A 212 1.59 9.55 -7.89
C LEU A 212 1.89 11.02 -8.23
N LEU A 213 1.26 11.53 -9.30
CA LEU A 213 1.42 12.90 -9.79
C LEU A 213 0.22 13.79 -9.46
N SER A 214 -0.90 13.18 -9.03
CA SER A 214 -2.16 13.86 -8.79
C SER A 214 -2.13 14.67 -7.49
N ARG A 215 -2.41 15.97 -7.60
CA ARG A 215 -2.60 16.84 -6.41
C ARG A 215 -3.83 16.45 -5.58
N ALA A 216 -4.88 15.93 -6.22
CA ALA A 216 -6.07 15.46 -5.52
C ALA A 216 -5.72 14.24 -4.65
N VAL A 217 -5.05 13.23 -5.22
CA VAL A 217 -4.56 12.06 -4.47
C VAL A 217 -3.65 12.50 -3.32
N ALA A 218 -2.73 13.44 -3.58
CA ALA A 218 -1.79 13.89 -2.55
C ALA A 218 -2.50 14.60 -1.38
N ARG A 219 -3.51 15.45 -1.66
CA ARG A 219 -4.32 16.10 -0.62
C ARG A 219 -5.14 15.10 0.19
N GLU A 220 -5.84 14.19 -0.49
CA GLU A 220 -6.67 13.20 0.18
C GLU A 220 -5.81 12.25 1.02
N THR A 221 -4.64 11.84 0.51
CA THR A 221 -3.67 11.05 1.28
C THR A 221 -3.22 11.81 2.53
N ALA A 222 -2.82 13.07 2.42
CA ALA A 222 -2.43 13.89 3.57
C ALA A 222 -3.58 14.06 4.57
N HIS A 223 -4.80 14.29 4.08
CA HIS A 223 -5.99 14.44 4.91
C HIS A 223 -6.27 13.15 5.70
N PHE A 224 -6.25 12.00 5.03
CA PHE A 224 -6.46 10.72 5.70
C PHE A 224 -5.38 10.45 6.75
N LEU A 225 -4.11 10.64 6.42
CA LEU A 225 -3.01 10.43 7.36
C LEU A 225 -3.11 11.34 8.60
N ARG A 226 -3.71 12.53 8.47
CA ARG A 226 -3.93 13.45 9.58
C ARG A 226 -5.18 13.14 10.40
N TYR A 227 -6.30 12.79 9.75
CA TYR A 227 -7.63 12.76 10.38
C TYR A 227 -8.29 11.37 10.41
N GLY A 228 -7.76 10.36 9.70
CA GLY A 228 -8.35 9.01 9.60
C GLY A 228 -9.55 8.91 8.66
N CYS A 229 -9.84 9.96 7.88
CA CYS A 229 -10.90 9.97 6.86
C CYS A 229 -10.46 10.81 5.66
N PHE A 230 -11.10 10.61 4.51
CA PHE A 230 -10.92 11.48 3.36
C PHE A 230 -11.77 12.74 3.47
N SER A 231 -11.34 13.84 2.83
CA SER A 231 -12.12 15.07 2.81
C SER A 231 -13.28 15.01 1.81
N LEU A 232 -13.07 14.29 0.70
CA LEU A 232 -14.10 14.01 -0.29
C LEU A 232 -14.91 12.82 0.20
N ARG A 233 -16.21 12.99 0.37
CA ARG A 233 -17.10 11.85 0.64
C ARG A 233 -17.37 11.11 -0.67
N ALA A 234 -17.39 9.78 -0.64
CA ALA A 234 -17.90 8.99 -1.75
C ALA A 234 -19.32 9.50 -2.07
N SER A 235 -19.55 9.87 -3.34
CA SER A 235 -20.91 10.17 -3.79
C SER A 235 -21.70 8.86 -3.67
N SER A 236 -22.68 8.86 -2.76
CA SER A 236 -23.61 7.75 -2.51
C SER A 236 -24.46 7.45 -3.74
#